data_0ee8b274ebf6e894d0c3a212658c5dfc
#
_entry.id   0ee8b274ebf6e894d0c3a212658c5dfc
#
_cell.length_a   1.000
_cell.length_b   1.000
_cell.length_c   1.000
_cell.angle_alpha   90.00
_cell.angle_beta   90.00
_cell.angle_gamma   90.00
#
_symmetry.space_group_name_H-M   'P 1'
#
loop_
_entity.id
_entity.type
_entity.pdbx_description
1 polymer ?
#
loop_
_entity_poly.entity_id
_entity_poly.type
_entity_poly.pdbx_seq_one_letter_code
_entity_poly.pdbx_strand_id
1 'polypeptide(L)'
;MCLVAFLAIAPAGWHTLQMKCSSQSEFPRIRRPLADLPQLLELGDPARSRSVPDDAACFALWDKYDMLPNIRRHSFLVAHIAATLAARAVASGFDVNVSEVRAGGLLHDIAKTYCVRHGGSHAQVGAAWAVAETGNYAVAQGVMMHVWWPWDLPAGRGICALPFFVMYADKRVRHDACVSLEERYDDLLGRYGHSEAAREGICAAFRQGKNIESALSEQLGWTLNEDSFDCGRLVS
;
A
#
# COMPACT_ATOMS: atom_id res chain seq x y z
N MET A 1 5.22 -15.59 6.53
CA MET A 1 5.88 -15.20 7.81
C MET A 1 5.96 -13.68 8.00
N CYS A 2 6.35 -12.86 7.03
CA CYS A 2 6.46 -11.38 7.21
C CYS A 2 5.17 -10.66 7.58
N LEU A 3 4.01 -11.04 7.04
CA LEU A 3 2.74 -10.35 7.30
C LEU A 3 2.27 -10.53 8.76
N VAL A 4 2.50 -11.71 9.33
CA VAL A 4 2.09 -12.04 10.71
C VAL A 4 2.95 -11.33 11.75
N ALA A 5 4.25 -11.21 11.51
CA ALA A 5 5.13 -10.49 12.43
C ALA A 5 4.79 -8.99 12.53
N PHE A 6 4.34 -8.39 11.44
CA PHE A 6 3.96 -6.98 11.43
C PHE A 6 2.60 -6.73 12.10
N LEU A 7 1.63 -7.64 11.90
CA LEU A 7 0.31 -7.55 12.54
C LEU A 7 0.35 -7.89 14.04
N ALA A 8 1.29 -8.74 14.47
CA ALA A 8 1.44 -9.09 15.89
C ALA A 8 2.16 -8.02 16.72
N ILE A 9 2.97 -7.16 16.10
CA ILE A 9 3.74 -6.12 16.82
C ILE A 9 2.95 -4.80 16.89
N ALA A 10 2.10 -4.49 15.92
CA ALA A 10 1.38 -3.22 15.87
C ALA A 10 0.41 -2.97 17.04
N PRO A 11 -0.41 -3.92 17.52
CA PRO A 11 -1.38 -3.61 18.59
C PRO A 11 -0.76 -3.38 19.98
N ALA A 12 0.24 -4.16 20.37
CA ALA A 12 0.79 -4.10 21.72
C ALA A 12 1.79 -2.93 21.92
N GLY A 13 2.58 -2.61 20.92
CA GLY A 13 3.60 -1.55 20.99
C GLY A 13 3.02 -0.14 20.91
N TRP A 14 1.96 0.05 20.15
CA TRP A 14 1.32 1.35 19.97
C TRP A 14 0.50 1.79 21.17
N HIS A 15 -0.21 0.87 21.83
CA HIS A 15 -0.89 1.21 23.09
C HIS A 15 0.08 1.59 24.20
N THR A 16 1.26 0.97 24.25
CA THR A 16 2.27 1.31 25.26
C THR A 16 2.94 2.67 24.99
N LEU A 17 3.10 3.06 23.73
CA LEU A 17 3.61 4.38 23.34
C LEU A 17 2.57 5.49 23.57
N GLN A 18 1.30 5.26 23.27
CA GLN A 18 0.24 6.24 23.52
C GLN A 18 -0.01 6.47 25.02
N MET A 19 0.08 5.43 25.84
CA MET A 19 -0.08 5.58 27.31
C MET A 19 1.13 6.25 27.99
N LYS A 20 2.33 6.19 27.41
CA LYS A 20 3.50 6.91 27.91
C LYS A 20 3.57 8.39 27.49
N CYS A 21 2.75 8.80 26.52
CA CYS A 21 2.72 10.18 26.04
C CYS A 21 1.78 11.09 26.87
N SER A 22 1.06 10.56 27.85
CA SER A 22 0.18 11.34 28.73
C SER A 22 0.89 11.94 29.96
N SER A 23 2.15 11.61 30.23
CA SER A 23 2.99 12.33 31.18
C SER A 23 3.81 13.37 30.41
N GLN A 24 3.59 14.64 30.74
CA GLN A 24 4.26 15.82 30.22
C GLN A 24 5.80 15.71 30.31
N SER A 25 6.43 14.89 29.48
CA SER A 25 7.84 15.06 29.19
C SER A 25 7.92 16.05 28.03
N GLU A 26 8.37 17.24 28.31
CA GLU A 26 8.67 18.26 27.32
C GLU A 26 9.68 17.66 26.33
N PHE A 27 9.19 17.22 25.17
CA PHE A 27 10.08 17.10 24.01
C PHE A 27 10.69 18.48 23.80
N PRO A 28 12.02 18.61 23.66
CA PRO A 28 12.62 19.90 23.37
C PRO A 28 11.95 20.43 22.10
N ARG A 29 11.15 21.46 22.25
CA ARG A 29 10.56 22.16 21.11
C ARG A 29 11.75 22.65 20.30
N ILE A 30 11.92 22.13 19.09
CA ILE A 30 12.84 22.69 18.12
C ILE A 30 12.35 24.11 17.85
N ARG A 31 12.88 25.08 18.61
CA ARG A 31 12.53 26.50 18.51
C ARG A 31 13.31 27.20 17.40
N ARG A 32 13.87 26.46 16.43
CA ARG A 32 14.46 27.10 15.26
C ARG A 32 13.37 27.36 14.24
N PRO A 33 13.26 28.62 13.72
CA PRO A 33 12.41 28.88 12.56
C PRO A 33 12.79 27.92 11.45
N LEU A 34 11.81 27.47 10.69
CA LEU A 34 12.04 26.59 9.50
C LEU A 34 13.07 27.16 8.52
N ALA A 35 13.25 28.51 8.52
CA ALA A 35 14.26 29.21 7.73
C ALA A 35 15.71 28.94 8.18
N ASP A 36 15.92 28.47 9.44
CA ASP A 36 17.26 28.21 9.99
C ASP A 36 17.62 26.72 9.96
N LEU A 37 16.76 25.86 9.42
CA LEU A 37 17.12 24.48 9.13
C LEU A 37 18.11 24.52 7.96
N PRO A 38 19.36 24.02 8.15
CA PRO A 38 20.26 23.90 7.01
C PRO A 38 19.57 23.08 5.95
N GLN A 39 19.77 23.42 4.71
CA GLN A 39 19.20 22.96 3.45
C GLN A 39 18.94 21.42 3.30
N LEU A 40 18.65 20.71 4.39
CA LEU A 40 18.15 19.33 4.37
C LEU A 40 16.79 19.20 3.65
N LEU A 41 16.14 20.33 3.37
CA LEU A 41 14.90 20.38 2.58
C LEU A 41 15.18 20.52 1.08
N GLU A 42 16.42 20.73 0.64
CA GLU A 42 16.84 20.53 -0.75
C GLU A 42 16.99 19.03 -1.13
N LEU A 43 16.49 18.11 -0.32
CA LEU A 43 16.35 16.69 -0.68
C LEU A 43 15.32 16.44 -1.80
N GLY A 44 14.77 17.44 -2.36
CA GLY A 44 14.00 17.39 -3.58
C GLY A 44 14.52 18.43 -4.52
N ASP A 45 15.55 18.13 -5.31
CA ASP A 45 15.72 18.83 -6.57
C ASP A 45 14.36 18.77 -7.29
N PRO A 46 13.61 19.89 -7.40
CA PRO A 46 12.34 19.89 -8.15
C PRO A 46 12.57 19.55 -9.62
N ALA A 47 13.81 19.57 -10.12
CA ALA A 47 14.22 19.13 -11.42
C ALA A 47 14.54 17.61 -11.46
N ARG A 48 14.74 16.93 -10.34
CA ARG A 48 14.57 15.47 -10.31
C ARG A 48 13.09 15.20 -10.53
N SER A 49 12.76 15.18 -11.79
CA SER A 49 11.52 14.74 -12.33
C SER A 49 10.96 13.64 -11.44
N ARG A 50 9.80 13.87 -10.86
CA ARG A 50 8.96 12.83 -10.30
C ARG A 50 8.61 11.89 -11.44
N SER A 51 9.60 11.15 -11.94
CA SER A 51 9.39 10.25 -13.06
C SER A 51 8.50 9.14 -12.57
N VAL A 52 7.33 9.07 -13.16
CA VAL A 52 6.45 7.92 -12.98
C VAL A 52 7.09 6.79 -13.77
N PRO A 53 7.59 5.72 -13.13
CA PRO A 53 8.15 4.60 -13.87
C PRO A 53 7.05 3.94 -14.70
N ASP A 54 7.33 3.70 -15.96
CA ASP A 54 6.48 2.89 -16.82
C ASP A 54 6.60 1.39 -16.49
N ASP A 55 5.82 0.56 -17.15
CA ASP A 55 5.84 -0.88 -16.93
C ASP A 55 7.22 -1.48 -17.15
N ALA A 56 7.93 -1.05 -18.18
CA ALA A 56 9.27 -1.57 -18.51
C ALA A 56 10.27 -1.24 -17.40
N ALA A 57 10.24 -0.03 -16.87
CA ALA A 57 11.07 0.39 -15.75
C ALA A 57 10.71 -0.40 -14.48
N CYS A 58 9.41 -0.62 -14.20
CA CYS A 58 8.97 -1.43 -13.06
C CYS A 58 9.44 -2.89 -13.19
N PHE A 59 9.36 -3.49 -14.39
CA PHE A 59 9.83 -4.85 -14.63
C PHE A 59 11.36 -4.97 -14.51
N ALA A 60 12.10 -3.97 -14.95
CA ALA A 60 13.55 -3.92 -14.72
C ALA A 60 13.90 -3.87 -13.22
N LEU A 61 13.09 -3.19 -12.41
CA LEU A 61 13.25 -3.21 -10.95
C LEU A 61 12.89 -4.57 -10.35
N TRP A 62 11.88 -5.28 -10.87
CA TRP A 62 11.60 -6.65 -10.46
C TRP A 62 12.78 -7.59 -10.69
N ASP A 63 13.47 -7.44 -11.84
CA ASP A 63 14.67 -8.21 -12.14
C ASP A 63 15.83 -7.82 -11.23
N LYS A 64 16.07 -6.52 -11.03
CA LYS A 64 17.09 -5.99 -10.13
C LYS A 64 17.00 -6.53 -8.71
N TYR A 65 15.78 -6.70 -8.19
CA TYR A 65 15.52 -7.14 -6.82
C TYR A 65 15.11 -8.62 -6.71
N ASP A 66 15.37 -9.43 -7.70
CA ASP A 66 15.08 -10.87 -7.75
C ASP A 66 13.64 -11.22 -7.32
N MET A 67 12.67 -10.42 -7.75
CA MET A 67 11.29 -10.63 -7.37
C MET A 67 10.78 -11.97 -7.91
N LEU A 68 10.24 -12.82 -7.03
CA LEU A 68 9.78 -14.16 -7.39
C LEU A 68 8.62 -14.13 -8.41
N PRO A 69 8.54 -15.10 -9.33
CA PRO A 69 7.52 -15.11 -10.40
C PRO A 69 6.07 -15.03 -9.88
N ASN A 70 5.76 -15.69 -8.78
CA ASN A 70 4.43 -15.64 -8.18
C ASN A 70 4.10 -14.26 -7.59
N ILE A 71 5.11 -13.52 -7.07
CA ILE A 71 4.92 -12.15 -6.58
C ILE A 71 4.75 -11.19 -7.74
N ARG A 72 5.49 -11.39 -8.86
CA ARG A 72 5.32 -10.59 -10.08
C ARG A 72 3.91 -10.72 -10.65
N ARG A 73 3.37 -11.95 -10.77
CA ARG A 73 1.98 -12.16 -11.23
C ARG A 73 0.96 -11.49 -10.32
N HIS A 74 1.12 -11.65 -9.00
CA HIS A 74 0.31 -10.95 -8.01
C HIS A 74 0.36 -9.44 -8.21
N SER A 75 1.54 -8.84 -8.28
CA SER A 75 1.72 -7.39 -8.42
C SER A 75 1.19 -6.86 -9.75
N PHE A 76 1.28 -7.65 -10.82
CA PHE A 76 0.71 -7.27 -12.10
C PHE A 76 -0.82 -7.16 -12.02
N LEU A 77 -1.47 -8.12 -11.35
CA LEU A 77 -2.93 -8.13 -11.17
C LEU A 77 -3.39 -7.00 -10.23
N VAL A 78 -2.64 -6.77 -9.15
CA VAL A 78 -2.87 -5.62 -8.24
C VAL A 78 -2.79 -4.30 -9.01
N ALA A 79 -1.77 -4.14 -9.85
CA ALA A 79 -1.60 -2.93 -10.67
C ALA A 79 -2.74 -2.74 -11.67
N HIS A 80 -3.27 -3.83 -12.25
CA HIS A 80 -4.41 -3.77 -13.15
C HIS A 80 -5.67 -3.28 -12.43
N ILE A 81 -6.00 -3.87 -11.30
CA ILE A 81 -7.17 -3.49 -10.49
C ILE A 81 -7.04 -2.04 -10.02
N ALA A 82 -5.89 -1.66 -9.48
CA ALA A 82 -5.65 -0.30 -8.98
C ALA A 82 -5.76 0.74 -10.10
N ALA A 83 -5.17 0.47 -11.28
CA ALA A 83 -5.26 1.36 -12.44
C ALA A 83 -6.69 1.47 -13.00
N THR A 84 -7.46 0.38 -12.98
CA THR A 84 -8.87 0.39 -13.38
C THR A 84 -9.70 1.29 -12.47
N LEU A 85 -9.50 1.21 -11.16
CA LEU A 85 -10.14 2.11 -10.17
C LEU A 85 -9.74 3.56 -10.40
N ALA A 86 -8.45 3.82 -10.60
CA ALA A 86 -7.93 5.15 -10.87
C ALA A 86 -8.49 5.75 -12.17
N ALA A 87 -8.58 4.96 -13.24
CA ALA A 87 -9.19 5.38 -14.50
C ALA A 87 -10.68 5.70 -14.32
N ARG A 88 -11.39 4.91 -13.53
CA ARG A 88 -12.79 5.19 -13.18
C ARG A 88 -12.91 6.48 -12.37
N ALA A 89 -11.99 6.73 -11.43
CA ALA A 89 -11.96 7.98 -10.67
C ALA A 89 -11.74 9.20 -11.58
N VAL A 90 -10.80 9.11 -12.52
CA VAL A 90 -10.58 10.17 -13.52
C VAL A 90 -11.84 10.43 -14.34
N ALA A 91 -12.52 9.37 -14.80
CA ALA A 91 -13.80 9.51 -15.53
C ALA A 91 -14.91 10.14 -14.68
N SER A 92 -14.82 10.01 -13.35
CA SER A 92 -15.72 10.64 -12.37
C SER A 92 -15.26 12.03 -11.91
N GLY A 93 -14.25 12.62 -12.56
CA GLY A 93 -13.77 13.99 -12.30
C GLY A 93 -12.84 14.12 -11.09
N PHE A 94 -12.14 13.04 -10.72
CA PHE A 94 -11.08 13.09 -9.71
C PHE A 94 -9.73 13.39 -10.37
N ASP A 95 -8.88 14.15 -9.68
CA ASP A 95 -7.50 14.39 -10.09
C ASP A 95 -6.61 13.26 -9.59
N VAL A 96 -6.42 12.24 -10.42
CA VAL A 96 -5.65 11.03 -10.11
C VAL A 96 -4.70 10.71 -11.27
N ASN A 97 -3.43 10.51 -10.96
CA ASN A 97 -2.46 10.03 -11.94
C ASN A 97 -2.53 8.50 -12.05
N VAL A 98 -3.20 8.01 -13.09
CA VAL A 98 -3.39 6.56 -13.33
C VAL A 98 -2.04 5.83 -13.47
N SER A 99 -1.05 6.46 -14.10
CA SER A 99 0.28 5.86 -14.26
C SER A 99 1.01 5.71 -12.94
N GLU A 100 0.89 6.67 -12.01
CA GLU A 100 1.44 6.54 -10.65
C GLU A 100 0.75 5.43 -9.86
N VAL A 101 -0.57 5.33 -9.96
CA VAL A 101 -1.33 4.25 -9.31
C VAL A 101 -0.89 2.90 -9.85
N ARG A 102 -0.72 2.78 -11.19
CA ARG A 102 -0.24 1.54 -11.81
C ARG A 102 1.16 1.17 -11.33
N ALA A 103 2.09 2.12 -11.33
CA ALA A 103 3.44 1.92 -10.83
C ALA A 103 3.45 1.52 -9.35
N GLY A 104 2.62 2.16 -8.52
CA GLY A 104 2.42 1.79 -7.11
C GLY A 104 1.97 0.33 -6.95
N GLY A 105 1.03 -0.10 -7.78
CA GLY A 105 0.57 -1.50 -7.81
C GLY A 105 1.66 -2.48 -8.26
N LEU A 106 2.43 -2.15 -9.30
CA LEU A 106 3.54 -2.98 -9.77
C LEU A 106 4.66 -3.12 -8.72
N LEU A 107 4.91 -2.07 -7.95
CA LEU A 107 6.04 -2.01 -7.02
C LEU A 107 5.66 -2.30 -5.55
N HIS A 108 4.37 -2.45 -5.19
CA HIS A 108 3.95 -2.55 -3.79
C HIS A 108 4.67 -3.66 -3.01
N ASP A 109 4.93 -4.78 -3.65
CA ASP A 109 5.58 -5.97 -3.07
C ASP A 109 7.05 -6.16 -3.51
N ILE A 110 7.71 -5.11 -4.04
CA ILE A 110 9.07 -5.21 -4.62
C ILE A 110 10.10 -5.80 -3.63
N ALA A 111 10.00 -5.50 -2.35
CA ALA A 111 10.90 -6.01 -1.33
C ALA A 111 10.44 -7.33 -0.67
N LYS A 112 9.32 -7.92 -1.10
CA LYS A 112 8.73 -9.10 -0.44
C LYS A 112 9.65 -10.31 -0.49
N THR A 113 10.28 -10.57 -1.64
CA THR A 113 11.26 -11.65 -1.78
C THR A 113 12.43 -11.49 -0.81
N TYR A 114 12.97 -10.29 -0.71
CA TYR A 114 14.05 -9.97 0.22
C TYR A 114 13.62 -10.19 1.68
N CYS A 115 12.49 -9.64 2.08
CA CYS A 115 12.01 -9.75 3.45
C CYS A 115 11.59 -11.16 3.87
N VAL A 116 11.18 -12.01 2.93
CA VAL A 116 10.96 -13.45 3.21
C VAL A 116 12.27 -14.15 3.57
N ARG A 117 13.39 -13.76 2.95
CA ARG A 117 14.71 -14.36 3.19
C ARG A 117 15.41 -13.76 4.41
N HIS A 118 15.26 -12.47 4.66
CA HIS A 118 16.08 -11.71 5.61
C HIS A 118 15.29 -11.10 6.78
N GLY A 119 13.96 -11.19 6.76
CA GLY A 119 13.10 -10.53 7.73
C GLY A 119 12.85 -9.05 7.40
N GLY A 120 12.13 -8.37 8.27
CA GLY A 120 11.78 -6.96 8.12
C GLY A 120 10.41 -6.74 7.47
N SER A 121 10.03 -5.47 7.35
CA SER A 121 8.79 -5.04 6.72
C SER A 121 9.01 -4.78 5.23
N HIS A 122 8.39 -5.60 4.37
CA HIS A 122 8.49 -5.42 2.92
C HIS A 122 7.90 -4.09 2.44
N ALA A 123 6.91 -3.54 3.15
CA ALA A 123 6.34 -2.24 2.83
C ALA A 123 7.35 -1.10 3.10
N GLN A 124 8.06 -1.14 4.22
CA GLN A 124 9.06 -0.13 4.58
C GLN A 124 10.29 -0.23 3.67
N VAL A 125 10.86 -1.41 3.52
CA VAL A 125 12.01 -1.63 2.65
C VAL A 125 11.67 -1.31 1.20
N GLY A 126 10.49 -1.75 0.73
CA GLY A 126 10.02 -1.50 -0.62
C GLY A 126 9.81 -0.01 -0.89
N ALA A 127 9.25 0.75 0.06
CA ALA A 127 9.10 2.19 -0.08
C ALA A 127 10.45 2.91 -0.17
N ALA A 128 11.42 2.50 0.65
CA ALA A 128 12.77 3.06 0.57
C ALA A 128 13.43 2.79 -0.79
N TRP A 129 13.27 1.56 -1.32
CA TRP A 129 13.75 1.24 -2.67
C TRP A 129 13.01 2.03 -3.75
N ALA A 130 11.67 2.14 -3.65
CA ALA A 130 10.88 2.91 -4.61
C ALA A 130 11.34 4.38 -4.68
N VAL A 131 11.60 5.03 -3.53
CA VAL A 131 12.17 6.39 -3.52
C VAL A 131 13.56 6.43 -4.16
N ALA A 132 14.44 5.50 -3.77
CA ALA A 132 15.81 5.48 -4.27
C ALA A 132 15.90 5.29 -5.78
N GLU A 133 15.01 4.46 -6.35
CA GLU A 133 15.02 4.12 -7.77
C GLU A 133 14.27 5.14 -8.65
N THR A 134 13.18 5.72 -8.13
CA THR A 134 12.28 6.53 -8.96
C THR A 134 12.25 8.00 -8.59
N GLY A 135 12.67 8.36 -7.37
CA GLY A 135 12.47 9.69 -6.81
C GLY A 135 10.98 10.05 -6.61
N ASN A 136 10.04 9.12 -6.87
CA ASN A 136 8.60 9.37 -6.79
C ASN A 136 8.05 9.02 -5.40
N TYR A 137 7.79 10.04 -4.59
CA TYR A 137 7.27 9.89 -3.24
C TYR A 137 5.83 9.39 -3.19
N ALA A 138 5.01 9.68 -4.21
CA ALA A 138 3.62 9.23 -4.26
C ALA A 138 3.57 7.70 -4.46
N VAL A 139 4.38 7.18 -5.40
CA VAL A 139 4.56 5.73 -5.59
C VAL A 139 5.08 5.07 -4.30
N ALA A 140 6.11 5.66 -3.69
CA ALA A 140 6.67 5.12 -2.44
C ALA A 140 5.67 5.13 -1.28
N GLN A 141 4.80 6.15 -1.18
CA GLN A 141 3.72 6.17 -0.19
C GLN A 141 2.72 5.02 -0.43
N GLY A 142 2.35 4.76 -1.69
CA GLY A 142 1.52 3.60 -2.03
C GLY A 142 2.16 2.29 -1.61
N VAL A 143 3.46 2.12 -1.86
CA VAL A 143 4.24 0.96 -1.41
C VAL A 143 4.29 0.86 0.11
N MET A 144 4.51 1.98 0.83
CA MET A 144 4.55 1.99 2.29
C MET A 144 3.22 1.59 2.91
N MET A 145 2.11 2.08 2.37
CA MET A 145 0.80 2.04 3.02
C MET A 145 -0.11 0.88 2.55
N HIS A 146 0.32 0.07 1.57
CA HIS A 146 -0.56 -0.95 0.98
C HIS A 146 -1.02 -2.03 1.99
N VAL A 147 -0.26 -2.28 3.06
CA VAL A 147 -0.59 -3.29 4.07
C VAL A 147 -1.65 -2.75 5.03
N TRP A 148 -1.43 -1.55 5.57
CA TRP A 148 -2.22 -0.95 6.63
C TRP A 148 -2.15 0.57 6.61
N TRP A 149 -3.33 1.23 6.78
CA TRP A 149 -3.44 2.67 6.97
C TRP A 149 -3.64 2.96 8.48
N PRO A 150 -2.69 3.62 9.14
CA PRO A 150 -2.70 3.72 10.61
C PRO A 150 -3.56 4.86 11.16
N TRP A 151 -4.18 5.65 10.31
CA TRP A 151 -5.03 6.78 10.68
C TRP A 151 -6.48 6.53 10.27
N ASP A 152 -7.37 7.45 10.62
CA ASP A 152 -8.73 7.46 10.08
C ASP A 152 -8.70 7.55 8.56
N LEU A 153 -9.63 6.85 7.92
CA LEU A 153 -9.76 6.94 6.46
C LEU A 153 -10.26 8.34 6.08
N PRO A 154 -9.72 8.94 5.02
CA PRO A 154 -10.20 10.24 4.58
C PRO A 154 -11.65 10.14 4.11
N ALA A 155 -12.44 11.14 4.51
CA ALA A 155 -13.84 11.23 4.12
C ALA A 155 -13.99 11.77 2.67
N GLY A 156 -15.09 11.38 2.04
CA GLY A 156 -15.49 11.89 0.72
C GLY A 156 -14.41 11.64 -0.34
N ARG A 157 -14.10 12.68 -1.12
CA ARG A 157 -13.18 12.58 -2.28
C ARG A 157 -11.76 12.14 -1.93
N GLY A 158 -11.31 12.29 -0.69
CA GLY A 158 -9.95 11.94 -0.27
C GLY A 158 -9.63 10.45 -0.34
N ILE A 159 -10.64 9.57 -0.36
CA ILE A 159 -10.43 8.13 -0.51
C ILE A 159 -9.98 7.74 -1.92
N CYS A 160 -10.29 8.57 -2.94
CA CYS A 160 -9.86 8.33 -4.32
C CYS A 160 -8.41 8.81 -4.53
N ALA A 161 -7.48 8.19 -3.83
CA ALA A 161 -6.05 8.49 -3.90
C ALA A 161 -5.24 7.20 -4.03
N LEU A 162 -4.02 7.33 -4.57
CA LEU A 162 -3.11 6.23 -4.90
C LEU A 162 -2.99 5.18 -3.79
N PRO A 163 -2.74 5.53 -2.50
CA PRO A 163 -2.55 4.51 -1.47
C PRO A 163 -3.76 3.58 -1.30
N PHE A 164 -4.97 4.14 -1.41
CA PHE A 164 -6.20 3.37 -1.19
C PHE A 164 -6.56 2.49 -2.37
N PHE A 165 -6.27 2.93 -3.60
CA PHE A 165 -6.43 2.09 -4.79
C PHE A 165 -5.51 0.87 -4.73
N VAL A 166 -4.23 1.07 -4.39
CA VAL A 166 -3.26 -0.03 -4.26
C VAL A 166 -3.61 -0.94 -3.09
N MET A 167 -3.96 -0.36 -1.94
CA MET A 167 -4.35 -1.11 -0.75
C MET A 167 -5.58 -1.99 -0.99
N TYR A 168 -6.62 -1.44 -1.61
CA TYR A 168 -7.82 -2.20 -1.94
C TYR A 168 -7.52 -3.29 -2.98
N ALA A 169 -6.78 -2.96 -4.03
CA ALA A 169 -6.41 -3.90 -5.08
C ALA A 169 -5.61 -5.10 -4.53
N ASP A 170 -4.63 -4.88 -3.65
CA ASP A 170 -3.88 -5.96 -3.00
C ASP A 170 -4.79 -6.93 -2.24
N LYS A 171 -5.82 -6.38 -1.57
CA LYS A 171 -6.79 -7.19 -0.82
C LYS A 171 -7.81 -7.92 -1.70
N ARG A 172 -7.84 -7.62 -2.99
CA ARG A 172 -8.69 -8.27 -3.99
C ARG A 172 -7.96 -9.37 -4.77
N VAL A 173 -6.66 -9.60 -4.48
CA VAL A 173 -5.85 -10.60 -5.18
C VAL A 173 -5.35 -11.68 -4.21
N ARG A 174 -5.71 -12.93 -4.49
CA ARG A 174 -5.18 -14.13 -3.83
C ARG A 174 -4.29 -14.89 -4.82
N HIS A 175 -2.98 -14.91 -4.57
CA HIS A 175 -1.98 -15.42 -5.50
C HIS A 175 -1.99 -14.63 -6.83
N ASP A 176 -2.61 -15.19 -7.85
CA ASP A 176 -2.79 -14.65 -9.20
C ASP A 176 -4.27 -14.67 -9.65
N ALA A 177 -5.19 -14.71 -8.70
CA ALA A 177 -6.62 -14.68 -8.93
C ALA A 177 -7.28 -13.49 -8.25
N CYS A 178 -8.22 -12.84 -8.93
CA CYS A 178 -9.10 -11.86 -8.35
C CYS A 178 -10.16 -12.59 -7.51
N VAL A 179 -10.37 -12.12 -6.28
CA VAL A 179 -11.29 -12.74 -5.32
C VAL A 179 -12.07 -11.68 -4.56
N SER A 180 -13.13 -12.06 -3.83
CA SER A 180 -13.78 -11.16 -2.88
C SER A 180 -12.88 -10.85 -1.68
N LEU A 181 -13.20 -9.79 -0.92
CA LEU A 181 -12.50 -9.52 0.33
C LEU A 181 -12.67 -10.68 1.30
N GLU A 182 -13.87 -11.25 1.37
CA GLU A 182 -14.20 -12.38 2.22
C GLU A 182 -13.29 -13.58 1.94
N GLU A 183 -13.21 -14.02 0.69
CA GLU A 183 -12.35 -15.13 0.28
C GLU A 183 -10.87 -14.87 0.55
N ARG A 184 -10.42 -13.61 0.34
CA ARG A 184 -9.04 -13.21 0.62
C ARG A 184 -8.70 -13.34 2.10
N TYR A 185 -9.60 -12.88 2.96
CA TYR A 185 -9.36 -12.88 4.40
C TYR A 185 -9.58 -14.22 5.05
N ASP A 186 -10.47 -15.06 4.52
CA ASP A 186 -10.61 -16.47 4.92
C ASP A 186 -9.31 -17.25 4.65
N ASP A 187 -8.69 -17.04 3.48
CA ASP A 187 -7.37 -17.60 3.16
C ASP A 187 -6.27 -17.10 4.13
N LEU A 188 -6.28 -15.81 4.46
CA LEU A 188 -5.32 -15.24 5.43
C LEU A 188 -5.52 -15.79 6.83
N LEU A 189 -6.77 -15.93 7.29
CA LEU A 189 -7.08 -16.54 8.59
C LEU A 189 -6.62 -18.00 8.65
N GLY A 190 -6.87 -18.76 7.59
CA GLY A 190 -6.43 -20.16 7.50
C GLY A 190 -4.91 -20.32 7.56
N ARG A 191 -4.17 -19.42 6.91
CA ARG A 191 -2.70 -19.51 6.81
C ARG A 191 -1.94 -18.87 7.98
N TYR A 192 -2.48 -17.80 8.55
CA TYR A 192 -1.75 -16.94 9.49
C TYR A 192 -2.48 -16.72 10.81
N GLY A 193 -3.73 -17.15 10.97
CA GLY A 193 -4.55 -16.93 12.14
C GLY A 193 -4.21 -17.89 13.31
N HIS A 194 -2.93 -18.21 13.53
CA HIS A 194 -2.50 -19.20 14.54
C HIS A 194 -2.49 -18.67 15.98
N SER A 195 -2.60 -17.37 16.18
CA SER A 195 -2.72 -16.73 17.50
C SER A 195 -3.90 -15.77 17.53
N GLU A 196 -4.39 -15.45 18.72
CA GLU A 196 -5.48 -14.49 18.91
C GLU A 196 -5.10 -13.12 18.34
N ALA A 197 -3.92 -12.61 18.68
CA ALA A 197 -3.42 -11.34 18.15
C ALA A 197 -3.30 -11.33 16.62
N ALA A 198 -2.91 -12.44 15.99
CA ALA A 198 -2.87 -12.56 14.53
C ALA A 198 -4.29 -12.51 13.93
N ARG A 199 -5.26 -13.22 14.52
CA ARG A 199 -6.66 -13.18 14.09
C ARG A 199 -7.26 -11.79 14.23
N GLU A 200 -7.04 -11.13 15.38
CA GLU A 200 -7.50 -9.75 15.60
C GLU A 200 -6.95 -8.78 14.56
N GLY A 201 -5.65 -8.86 14.27
CA GLY A 201 -5.00 -8.05 13.25
C GLY A 201 -5.58 -8.29 11.84
N ILE A 202 -5.81 -9.57 11.47
CA ILE A 202 -6.43 -9.93 10.20
C ILE A 202 -7.87 -9.41 10.13
N CYS A 203 -8.66 -9.56 11.20
CA CYS A 203 -10.03 -9.03 11.26
C CYS A 203 -10.06 -7.49 11.21
N ALA A 204 -9.11 -6.80 11.83
CA ALA A 204 -8.98 -5.35 11.74
C ALA A 204 -8.68 -4.91 10.29
N ALA A 205 -7.76 -5.58 9.62
CA ALA A 205 -7.43 -5.32 8.23
C ALA A 205 -8.61 -5.62 7.27
N PHE A 206 -9.41 -6.66 7.56
CA PHE A 206 -10.65 -6.93 6.84
C PHE A 206 -11.65 -5.78 6.97
N ARG A 207 -11.93 -5.34 8.18
CA ARG A 207 -12.82 -4.18 8.42
C ARG A 207 -12.35 -2.93 7.69
N GLN A 208 -11.04 -2.64 7.74
CA GLN A 208 -10.48 -1.51 6.99
C GLN A 208 -10.67 -1.71 5.47
N GLY A 209 -10.45 -2.90 4.94
CA GLY A 209 -10.69 -3.24 3.54
C GLY A 209 -12.15 -3.00 3.13
N LYS A 210 -13.11 -3.44 3.93
CA LYS A 210 -14.55 -3.22 3.69
C LYS A 210 -14.93 -1.74 3.74
N ASN A 211 -14.35 -0.98 4.67
CA ASN A 211 -14.59 0.47 4.73
C ASN A 211 -14.04 1.18 3.49
N ILE A 212 -12.86 0.79 3.00
CA ILE A 212 -12.29 1.33 1.76
C ILE A 212 -13.17 0.94 0.56
N GLU A 213 -13.61 -0.32 0.47
CA GLU A 213 -14.52 -0.79 -0.59
C GLU A 213 -15.81 0.03 -0.65
N SER A 214 -16.44 0.23 0.51
CA SER A 214 -17.67 1.01 0.62
C SER A 214 -17.45 2.48 0.21
N ALA A 215 -16.40 3.11 0.72
CA ALA A 215 -16.08 4.50 0.41
C ALA A 215 -15.71 4.71 -1.07
N LEU A 216 -14.92 3.80 -1.67
CA LEU A 216 -14.62 3.83 -3.10
C LEU A 216 -15.88 3.61 -3.94
N SER A 217 -16.74 2.65 -3.57
CA SER A 217 -17.99 2.38 -4.27
C SER A 217 -18.89 3.61 -4.30
N GLU A 218 -19.03 4.30 -3.17
CA GLU A 218 -19.80 5.53 -3.04
C GLU A 218 -19.24 6.64 -3.94
N GLN A 219 -17.94 6.92 -3.84
CA GLN A 219 -17.32 8.02 -4.56
C GLN A 219 -17.26 7.80 -6.07
N LEU A 220 -17.12 6.55 -6.51
CA LEU A 220 -17.02 6.19 -7.92
C LEU A 220 -18.40 5.92 -8.56
N GLY A 221 -19.47 5.87 -7.77
CA GLY A 221 -20.79 5.46 -8.25
C GLY A 221 -20.75 4.07 -8.89
N TRP A 222 -19.97 3.16 -8.31
CA TRP A 222 -19.73 1.82 -8.83
C TRP A 222 -19.71 0.79 -7.69
N THR A 223 -20.68 -0.10 -7.65
CA THR A 223 -20.69 -1.20 -6.67
C THR A 223 -19.52 -2.14 -6.94
N LEU A 224 -18.57 -2.15 -6.02
CA LEU A 224 -17.41 -3.03 -6.10
C LEU A 224 -17.75 -4.41 -5.50
N ASN A 225 -17.53 -5.45 -6.28
CA ASN A 225 -17.76 -6.86 -5.93
C ASN A 225 -16.73 -7.76 -6.63
N GLU A 226 -16.86 -9.08 -6.52
CA GLU A 226 -15.97 -10.06 -7.15
C GLU A 226 -15.88 -9.91 -8.67
N ASP A 227 -16.98 -9.54 -9.34
CA ASP A 227 -17.08 -9.42 -10.80
C ASP A 227 -16.66 -8.04 -11.34
N SER A 228 -16.26 -7.12 -10.46
CA SER A 228 -15.97 -5.73 -10.86
C SER A 228 -14.73 -5.58 -11.76
N PHE A 229 -13.89 -6.61 -11.82
CA PHE A 229 -12.63 -6.56 -12.55
C PHE A 229 -12.48 -7.74 -13.49
N ASP A 230 -12.27 -7.48 -14.79
CA ASP A 230 -11.97 -8.54 -15.79
C ASP A 230 -10.50 -8.98 -15.65
N CYS A 231 -10.26 -9.88 -14.70
CA CYS A 231 -8.93 -10.45 -14.44
C CYS A 231 -8.63 -11.70 -15.28
N GLY A 232 -9.63 -12.27 -15.96
CA GLY A 232 -9.50 -13.54 -16.67
C GLY A 232 -8.63 -13.51 -17.92
N ARG A 233 -8.38 -12.33 -18.51
CA ARG A 233 -7.59 -12.16 -19.74
C ARG A 233 -6.12 -11.84 -19.51
N LEU A 234 -5.70 -11.63 -18.27
CA LEU A 234 -4.37 -11.13 -17.95
C LEU A 234 -3.37 -12.24 -17.58
N VAL A 235 -3.85 -13.46 -17.38
CA VAL A 235 -3.07 -14.60 -16.85
C VAL A 235 -2.94 -15.74 -17.87
N SER A 236 -3.43 -15.53 -19.09
CA SER A 236 -3.33 -16.52 -20.19
C SER A 236 -2.11 -16.30 -21.07
#